data_dde702619bd3d9b57be4011ceaeb4af7
#
_entry.id   dde702619bd3d9b57be4011ceaeb4af7
#
_cell.length_a   1.000
_cell.length_b   1.000
_cell.length_c   1.000
_cell.angle_alpha   90.00
_cell.angle_beta   90.00
_cell.angle_gamma   90.00
#
_symmetry.space_group_name_H-M   'P 1'
#
loop_
_entity.id
_entity.type
_entity.pdbx_description
1 polymer ?
#
loop_
_entity_poly.entity_id
_entity_poly.type
_entity_poly.pdbx_seq_one_letter_code
_entity_poly.pdbx_strand_id
1 'polypeptide(L)'
;MSDPRIDDLAETARNRGLKLVRSRVRSPGKRRFGKVGLTDAKGKPIFGIDEKGPVGKPEDVEDFLRNLGARDWGASLDVAVLPRKRKPTRVSRQAANDRDPGPEPKVKTKRVAAPPPPPPNPKPPKIREAKPADSARLAEMIRGDLGHEVTEKQVRKNLAALKKAGETPIVATLDKKVVGLIGLHRMVTVHRPAPVGRIPALVVAREAQGHGLGRMLVDAAEQWCRKKGCQIIEVTSNDRRAAAHAFYRHMGYERTSIRFFKKL
;
A
#
# COMPACT_ATOMS: atom_id res chain seq x y z
N MET A 1 26.73 -18.84 20.42
CA MET A 1 26.43 -17.44 20.11
C MET A 1 25.37 -17.42 19.02
N SER A 2 24.25 -16.76 19.23
CA SER A 2 23.21 -16.59 18.20
C SER A 2 23.72 -15.55 17.21
N ASP A 3 23.54 -15.79 15.92
CA ASP A 3 23.84 -14.82 14.87
C ASP A 3 22.73 -13.75 14.89
N PRO A 4 23.06 -12.47 15.18
CA PRO A 4 22.06 -11.41 15.28
C PRO A 4 21.21 -11.25 14.02
N ARG A 5 21.77 -11.53 12.84
CA ARG A 5 21.01 -11.54 11.57
C ARG A 5 19.88 -12.57 11.56
N ILE A 6 20.12 -13.74 12.14
CA ILE A 6 19.11 -14.83 12.16
C ILE A 6 18.00 -14.50 13.18
N ASP A 7 18.31 -13.76 14.23
CA ASP A 7 17.32 -13.33 15.22
C ASP A 7 16.39 -12.25 14.63
N ASP A 8 16.94 -11.30 13.87
CA ASP A 8 16.15 -10.30 13.12
C ASP A 8 15.25 -10.95 12.06
N LEU A 9 15.75 -11.97 11.35
CA LEU A 9 14.96 -12.74 10.40
C LEU A 9 13.83 -13.51 11.08
N ALA A 10 14.07 -14.06 12.27
CA ALA A 10 13.04 -14.77 13.03
C ALA A 10 11.93 -13.81 13.50
N GLU A 11 12.27 -12.59 13.90
CA GLU A 11 11.32 -11.55 14.25
C GLU A 11 10.52 -11.10 13.03
N THR A 12 11.18 -10.87 11.89
CA THR A 12 10.54 -10.50 10.62
C THR A 12 9.57 -11.59 10.14
N ALA A 13 9.95 -12.86 10.25
CA ALA A 13 9.09 -13.99 9.91
C ALA A 13 7.86 -14.06 10.84
N ARG A 14 8.05 -13.88 12.14
CA ARG A 14 6.98 -13.87 13.15
C ARG A 14 5.97 -12.76 12.91
N ASN A 15 6.44 -11.57 12.55
CA ASN A 15 5.59 -10.42 12.23
C ASN A 15 4.71 -10.65 10.97
N ARG A 16 5.03 -11.68 10.18
CA ARG A 16 4.27 -12.11 8.98
C ARG A 16 3.50 -13.40 9.18
N GLY A 17 3.35 -13.86 10.43
CA GLY A 17 2.65 -15.10 10.75
C GLY A 17 3.40 -16.37 10.36
N LEU A 18 4.69 -16.26 10.06
CA LEU A 18 5.56 -17.36 9.71
C LEU A 18 6.54 -17.71 10.86
N LYS A 19 7.05 -18.93 10.86
CA LYS A 19 8.03 -19.38 11.84
C LYS A 19 9.35 -19.71 11.15
N LEU A 20 10.45 -19.09 11.61
CA LEU A 20 11.80 -19.42 11.14
C LEU A 20 12.27 -20.71 11.81
N VAL A 21 12.71 -21.66 11.01
CA VAL A 21 13.30 -22.93 11.44
C VAL A 21 14.79 -22.91 11.11
N ARG A 22 15.63 -23.24 12.10
CA ARG A 22 17.11 -23.31 11.94
C ARG A 22 17.56 -24.74 11.80
N SER A 23 18.59 -24.95 11.00
CA SER A 23 19.27 -26.25 10.93
C SER A 23 19.93 -26.61 12.29
N ARG A 24 19.80 -27.86 12.68
CA ARG A 24 20.43 -28.40 13.89
C ARG A 24 21.90 -28.77 13.70
N VAL A 25 22.45 -28.62 12.49
CA VAL A 25 23.84 -28.93 12.17
C VAL A 25 24.77 -27.88 12.78
N ARG A 26 25.62 -28.29 13.73
CA ARG A 26 26.55 -27.42 14.46
C ARG A 26 27.95 -27.37 13.88
N SER A 27 28.33 -28.29 12.99
CA SER A 27 29.70 -28.40 12.45
C SER A 27 29.85 -27.51 11.21
N PRO A 28 30.79 -26.53 11.21
CA PRO A 28 31.16 -25.77 10.02
C PRO A 28 31.63 -26.73 8.90
N GLY A 29 31.28 -26.44 7.65
CA GLY A 29 31.61 -27.26 6.49
C GLY A 29 30.59 -28.34 6.12
N LYS A 30 29.63 -28.70 6.96
CA LYS A 30 28.54 -29.59 6.58
C LYS A 30 27.49 -28.82 5.77
N ARG A 31 26.90 -29.47 4.74
CA ARG A 31 25.98 -28.90 3.74
C ARG A 31 24.81 -28.07 4.32
N ARG A 32 24.41 -28.35 5.58
CA ARG A 32 23.29 -27.67 6.23
C ARG A 32 23.67 -26.75 7.40
N PHE A 33 24.94 -26.51 7.58
CA PHE A 33 25.41 -25.57 8.60
C PHE A 33 24.93 -24.14 8.28
N GLY A 34 24.35 -23.44 9.26
CA GLY A 34 23.82 -22.08 9.10
C GLY A 34 22.60 -21.95 8.19
N LYS A 35 21.96 -23.06 7.77
CA LYS A 35 20.78 -23.03 6.93
C LYS A 35 19.51 -22.75 7.73
N VAL A 36 18.59 -22.02 7.12
CA VAL A 36 17.30 -21.62 7.67
C VAL A 36 16.17 -21.90 6.68
N GLY A 37 14.94 -21.93 7.17
CA GLY A 37 13.75 -22.06 6.34
C GLY A 37 12.51 -21.51 7.04
N LEU A 38 11.40 -21.41 6.35
CA LEU A 38 10.17 -20.85 6.84
C LEU A 38 9.04 -21.89 6.83
N THR A 39 8.26 -21.92 7.92
CA THR A 39 7.01 -22.68 8.03
C THR A 39 5.85 -21.75 8.35
N ASP A 40 4.62 -22.18 8.09
CA ASP A 40 3.43 -21.54 8.64
C ASP A 40 3.28 -21.81 10.14
N ALA A 41 2.22 -21.24 10.74
CA ALA A 41 1.91 -21.45 12.16
C ALA A 41 1.63 -22.93 12.52
N LYS A 42 1.22 -23.74 11.52
CA LYS A 42 0.91 -25.18 11.66
C LYS A 42 2.13 -26.07 11.40
N GLY A 43 3.31 -25.50 11.08
CA GLY A 43 4.54 -26.22 10.79
C GLY A 43 4.69 -26.70 9.35
N LYS A 44 3.81 -26.32 8.42
CA LYS A 44 3.90 -26.67 7.00
C LYS A 44 5.04 -25.88 6.35
N PRO A 45 5.95 -26.52 5.58
CA PRO A 45 7.02 -25.82 4.87
C PRO A 45 6.48 -24.79 3.86
N ILE A 46 7.03 -23.58 3.91
CA ILE A 46 6.70 -22.47 3.00
C ILE A 46 7.88 -22.15 2.09
N PHE A 47 9.11 -22.06 2.65
CA PHE A 47 10.29 -21.74 1.88
C PHE A 47 11.57 -22.29 2.54
N GLY A 48 12.52 -22.79 1.71
CA GLY A 48 13.85 -23.20 2.15
C GLY A 48 13.89 -24.42 3.08
N ILE A 49 12.89 -25.30 3.01
CA ILE A 49 12.81 -26.56 3.79
C ILE A 49 12.56 -27.73 2.82
N ASP A 50 13.39 -28.76 2.93
CA ASP A 50 13.20 -30.06 2.28
C ASP A 50 12.79 -31.14 3.31
N GLU A 51 12.59 -32.38 2.86
CA GLU A 51 12.22 -33.54 3.70
C GLU A 51 13.19 -33.78 4.89
N LYS A 52 14.44 -33.35 4.76
CA LYS A 52 15.50 -33.52 5.77
C LYS A 52 15.75 -32.26 6.61
N GLY A 53 14.99 -31.16 6.41
CA GLY A 53 15.06 -29.92 7.18
C GLY A 53 15.54 -28.68 6.38
N PRO A 54 15.93 -27.60 7.07
CA PRO A 54 16.28 -26.35 6.43
C PRO A 54 17.48 -26.43 5.48
N VAL A 55 17.34 -25.84 4.28
CA VAL A 55 18.36 -25.78 3.22
C VAL A 55 18.57 -24.37 2.67
N GLY A 56 17.65 -23.41 2.99
CA GLY A 56 17.73 -22.02 2.54
C GLY A 56 18.90 -21.28 3.19
N LYS A 57 19.54 -20.34 2.47
CA LYS A 57 20.48 -19.40 3.07
C LYS A 57 19.68 -18.28 3.78
N PRO A 58 20.24 -17.64 4.82
CA PRO A 58 19.59 -16.51 5.47
C PRO A 58 19.21 -15.39 4.49
N GLU A 59 20.07 -15.12 3.50
CA GLU A 59 19.85 -14.12 2.44
C GLU A 59 18.62 -14.44 1.56
N ASP A 60 18.50 -15.72 1.13
CA ASP A 60 17.38 -16.18 0.30
C ASP A 60 16.03 -16.08 1.07
N VAL A 61 16.08 -16.35 2.39
CA VAL A 61 14.91 -16.23 3.28
C VAL A 61 14.54 -14.77 3.50
N GLU A 62 15.53 -13.88 3.63
CA GLU A 62 15.31 -12.44 3.72
C GLU A 62 14.66 -11.90 2.46
N ASP A 63 15.17 -12.27 1.28
CA ASP A 63 14.58 -11.86 -0.01
C ASP A 63 13.18 -12.44 -0.21
N PHE A 64 12.94 -13.68 0.19
CA PHE A 64 11.62 -14.27 0.17
C PHE A 64 10.64 -13.50 1.08
N LEU A 65 11.04 -13.20 2.31
CA LEU A 65 10.23 -12.40 3.23
C LEU A 65 10.00 -10.98 2.69
N ARG A 66 10.98 -10.38 2.03
CA ARG A 66 10.85 -9.07 1.38
C ARG A 66 9.83 -9.12 0.23
N ASN A 67 9.90 -10.16 -0.60
CA ASN A 67 9.02 -10.33 -1.77
C ASN A 67 7.62 -10.84 -1.41
N LEU A 68 7.42 -11.50 -0.27
CA LEU A 68 6.08 -11.92 0.20
C LEU A 68 5.17 -10.70 0.41
N GLY A 69 5.72 -9.61 0.96
CA GLY A 69 5.00 -8.34 1.05
C GLY A 69 4.73 -7.67 -0.31
N ALA A 70 5.57 -7.89 -1.31
CA ALA A 70 5.39 -7.35 -2.66
C ALA A 70 4.32 -8.13 -3.47
N ARG A 71 4.16 -9.44 -3.23
CA ARG A 71 3.13 -10.26 -3.89
C ARG A 71 1.71 -9.92 -3.47
N ASP A 72 1.50 -9.59 -2.19
CA ASP A 72 0.18 -9.13 -1.70
C ASP A 72 -0.23 -7.79 -2.33
N TRP A 73 0.75 -6.95 -2.70
CA TRP A 73 0.50 -5.71 -3.43
C TRP A 73 0.32 -5.94 -4.94
N GLY A 74 1.01 -6.90 -5.53
CA GLY A 74 0.84 -7.31 -6.93
C GLY A 74 -0.57 -7.84 -7.20
N ALA A 75 -1.08 -8.69 -6.34
CA ALA A 75 -2.44 -9.20 -6.43
C ALA A 75 -3.52 -8.09 -6.27
N SER A 76 -3.22 -7.02 -5.52
CA SER A 76 -4.10 -5.85 -5.36
C SER A 76 -4.01 -4.89 -6.56
N LEU A 77 -2.92 -4.92 -7.34
CA LEU A 77 -2.74 -4.13 -8.56
C LEU A 77 -3.24 -4.85 -9.82
N ASP A 78 -3.27 -6.19 -9.82
CA ASP A 78 -3.76 -7.01 -10.95
C ASP A 78 -5.28 -6.92 -11.18
N VAL A 79 -6.04 -6.32 -10.25
CA VAL A 79 -7.47 -6.00 -10.46
C VAL A 79 -7.68 -4.84 -11.44
N ALA A 80 -6.64 -4.12 -11.84
CA ALA A 80 -6.72 -2.97 -12.76
C ALA A 80 -6.09 -3.23 -14.14
N VAL A 81 -5.82 -4.47 -14.53
CA VAL A 81 -5.38 -4.79 -15.88
C VAL A 81 -6.60 -4.89 -16.78
N LEU A 82 -6.82 -3.85 -17.58
CA LEU A 82 -7.73 -3.86 -18.74
C LEU A 82 -7.55 -5.15 -19.55
N PRO A 83 -8.64 -5.79 -20.04
CA PRO A 83 -8.54 -7.04 -20.78
C PRO A 83 -7.69 -6.84 -22.04
N ARG A 84 -6.55 -7.53 -22.11
CA ARG A 84 -5.72 -7.60 -23.30
C ARG A 84 -6.59 -8.15 -24.43
N LYS A 85 -6.75 -7.39 -25.51
CA LYS A 85 -7.34 -7.86 -26.78
C LYS A 85 -6.67 -9.18 -27.15
N ARG A 86 -7.42 -10.28 -27.07
CA ARG A 86 -6.97 -11.57 -27.60
C ARG A 86 -6.78 -11.42 -29.10
N LYS A 87 -5.60 -11.74 -29.61
CA LYS A 87 -5.36 -11.92 -31.05
C LYS A 87 -6.26 -13.04 -31.53
N PRO A 88 -6.92 -12.91 -32.70
CA PRO A 88 -7.77 -13.98 -33.24
C PRO A 88 -6.89 -15.19 -33.56
N THR A 89 -7.23 -16.32 -32.95
CA THR A 89 -6.63 -17.61 -33.29
C THR A 89 -7.08 -18.01 -34.69
N ARG A 90 -6.11 -18.22 -35.57
CA ARG A 90 -6.32 -18.67 -36.95
C ARG A 90 -6.89 -20.07 -36.94
N VAL A 91 -8.21 -20.21 -37.19
CA VAL A 91 -8.87 -21.49 -37.37
C VAL A 91 -8.50 -22.01 -38.76
N SER A 92 -7.87 -23.17 -38.81
CA SER A 92 -7.55 -23.86 -40.04
C SER A 92 -8.87 -24.31 -40.75
N ARG A 93 -8.99 -23.92 -42.01
CA ARG A 93 -9.99 -24.44 -42.90
C ARG A 93 -9.69 -25.92 -43.21
N GLN A 94 -10.61 -26.80 -42.87
CA GLN A 94 -10.69 -28.08 -43.55
C GLN A 94 -12.15 -28.42 -43.87
N ALA A 95 -12.32 -28.70 -45.17
CA ALA A 95 -13.32 -29.53 -45.86
C ALA A 95 -14.79 -29.07 -45.85
N ALA A 96 -15.16 -28.68 -47.03
CA ALA A 96 -16.50 -28.58 -47.54
C ALA A 96 -17.23 -29.94 -47.49
N ASN A 97 -18.51 -29.90 -47.16
CA ASN A 97 -19.47 -30.86 -47.75
C ASN A 97 -20.82 -30.16 -47.92
N ASP A 98 -21.29 -30.22 -49.15
CA ASP A 98 -22.56 -29.71 -49.66
C ASP A 98 -23.76 -30.27 -48.89
N ARG A 99 -24.64 -29.40 -48.43
CA ARG A 99 -26.08 -29.66 -48.28
C ARG A 99 -26.82 -28.34 -48.45
N ASP A 100 -27.68 -28.35 -49.47
CA ASP A 100 -28.65 -27.33 -49.85
C ASP A 100 -29.53 -26.89 -48.67
N PRO A 101 -29.63 -25.59 -48.30
CA PRO A 101 -30.51 -25.15 -47.24
C PRO A 101 -31.91 -24.83 -47.77
N GLY A 102 -32.89 -25.55 -47.28
CA GLY A 102 -34.30 -25.20 -47.44
C GLY A 102 -34.64 -23.86 -46.76
N PRO A 103 -35.82 -23.25 -47.07
CA PRO A 103 -36.14 -21.90 -46.69
C PRO A 103 -36.31 -21.72 -45.16
N GLU A 104 -35.53 -20.80 -44.61
CA GLU A 104 -35.58 -20.44 -43.18
C GLU A 104 -36.88 -19.75 -42.79
N PRO A 105 -37.44 -20.08 -41.61
CA PRO A 105 -38.60 -19.35 -41.06
C PRO A 105 -38.15 -17.95 -40.57
N LYS A 106 -38.88 -16.90 -41.02
CA LYS A 106 -38.70 -15.54 -40.58
C LYS A 106 -38.95 -15.39 -39.09
N VAL A 107 -37.87 -15.42 -38.29
CA VAL A 107 -37.90 -15.07 -36.86
C VAL A 107 -38.01 -13.56 -36.72
N LYS A 108 -39.12 -13.07 -36.15
CA LYS A 108 -39.32 -11.67 -35.76
C LYS A 108 -38.32 -11.36 -34.66
N THR A 109 -37.21 -10.66 -34.97
CA THR A 109 -36.27 -10.14 -33.99
C THR A 109 -36.96 -9.10 -33.14
N LYS A 110 -37.27 -9.43 -31.88
CA LYS A 110 -37.58 -8.44 -30.86
C LYS A 110 -36.39 -7.48 -30.75
N ARG A 111 -36.64 -6.21 -30.99
CA ARG A 111 -35.66 -5.11 -30.78
C ARG A 111 -35.17 -5.21 -29.34
N VAL A 112 -33.95 -5.73 -29.15
CA VAL A 112 -33.26 -5.69 -27.87
C VAL A 112 -32.94 -4.24 -27.62
N ALA A 113 -33.41 -3.68 -26.50
CA ALA A 113 -33.09 -2.32 -26.10
C ALA A 113 -31.56 -2.17 -26.04
N ALA A 114 -31.06 -1.05 -26.57
CA ALA A 114 -29.64 -0.76 -26.53
C ALA A 114 -29.12 -0.80 -25.07
N PRO A 115 -27.94 -1.37 -24.82
CA PRO A 115 -27.38 -1.37 -23.46
C PRO A 115 -27.28 0.06 -22.95
N PRO A 116 -27.52 0.29 -21.64
CA PRO A 116 -27.42 1.61 -21.06
C PRO A 116 -26.01 2.18 -21.32
N PRO A 117 -25.90 3.51 -21.53
CA PRO A 117 -24.60 4.13 -21.77
C PRO A 117 -23.65 3.82 -20.61
N PRO A 118 -22.36 3.61 -20.89
CA PRO A 118 -21.39 3.36 -19.83
C PRO A 118 -21.40 4.51 -18.82
N PRO A 119 -21.23 4.23 -17.52
CA PRO A 119 -21.20 5.27 -16.51
C PRO A 119 -20.12 6.31 -16.86
N PRO A 120 -20.38 7.61 -16.61
CA PRO A 120 -19.44 8.67 -16.94
C PRO A 120 -18.09 8.39 -16.27
N ASN A 121 -16.99 8.54 -17.02
CA ASN A 121 -15.64 8.35 -16.50
C ASN A 121 -15.44 9.17 -15.23
N PRO A 122 -14.99 8.59 -14.13
CA PRO A 122 -14.79 9.30 -12.89
C PRO A 122 -13.82 10.47 -13.13
N LYS A 123 -14.19 11.65 -12.64
CA LYS A 123 -13.32 12.84 -12.76
C LYS A 123 -11.99 12.59 -12.05
N PRO A 124 -10.89 13.08 -12.60
CA PRO A 124 -9.58 12.90 -11.96
C PRO A 124 -9.57 13.50 -10.55
N PRO A 125 -8.89 12.87 -9.59
CA PRO A 125 -8.77 13.39 -8.24
C PRO A 125 -8.08 14.75 -8.23
N LYS A 126 -8.49 15.64 -7.31
CA LYS A 126 -7.88 16.95 -7.13
C LYS A 126 -7.21 17.02 -5.77
N ILE A 127 -5.99 17.56 -5.75
CA ILE A 127 -5.21 17.85 -4.54
C ILE A 127 -5.32 19.34 -4.23
N ARG A 128 -5.65 19.70 -3.00
CA ARG A 128 -5.76 21.09 -2.53
C ARG A 128 -5.56 21.20 -1.01
N GLU A 129 -5.37 22.39 -0.53
CA GLU A 129 -5.41 22.66 0.90
C GLU A 129 -6.81 22.38 1.48
N ALA A 130 -6.82 21.92 2.74
CA ALA A 130 -8.05 21.72 3.50
C ALA A 130 -8.73 23.06 3.81
N LYS A 131 -10.08 23.05 3.76
CA LYS A 131 -10.90 24.22 4.09
C LYS A 131 -11.70 23.97 5.37
N PRO A 132 -12.14 25.01 6.09
CA PRO A 132 -13.03 24.82 7.25
C PRO A 132 -14.29 24.01 6.97
N ALA A 133 -14.83 24.11 5.72
CA ALA A 133 -16.00 23.33 5.29
C ALA A 133 -15.73 21.82 5.21
N ASP A 134 -14.46 21.38 5.16
CA ASP A 134 -14.09 19.96 5.12
C ASP A 134 -14.14 19.31 6.52
N SER A 135 -14.30 20.10 7.60
CA SER A 135 -14.13 19.65 9.00
C SER A 135 -15.01 18.47 9.40
N ALA A 136 -16.27 18.42 8.93
CA ALA A 136 -17.19 17.32 9.21
C ALA A 136 -16.65 16.00 8.60
N ARG A 137 -16.31 16.02 7.30
CA ARG A 137 -15.79 14.83 6.61
C ARG A 137 -14.42 14.40 7.14
N LEU A 138 -13.55 15.35 7.46
CA LEU A 138 -12.25 15.07 8.07
C LEU A 138 -12.40 14.42 9.46
N ALA A 139 -13.34 14.89 10.29
CA ALA A 139 -13.61 14.28 11.58
C ALA A 139 -14.09 12.82 11.44
N GLU A 140 -14.95 12.55 10.46
CA GLU A 140 -15.41 11.20 10.13
C GLU A 140 -14.23 10.28 9.74
N MET A 141 -13.38 10.71 8.79
CA MET A 141 -12.23 9.95 8.34
C MET A 141 -11.19 9.71 9.45
N ILE A 142 -10.94 10.71 10.29
CA ILE A 142 -10.00 10.60 11.42
C ILE A 142 -10.51 9.58 12.44
N ARG A 143 -11.81 9.56 12.76
CA ARG A 143 -12.37 8.55 13.67
C ARG A 143 -12.36 7.16 13.05
N GLY A 144 -12.84 7.03 11.82
CA GLY A 144 -13.00 5.72 11.18
C GLY A 144 -11.69 5.05 10.76
N ASP A 145 -10.78 5.83 10.17
CA ASP A 145 -9.58 5.27 9.53
C ASP A 145 -8.29 5.45 10.35
N LEU A 146 -8.20 6.50 11.18
CA LEU A 146 -7.06 6.71 12.08
C LEU A 146 -7.30 6.23 13.51
N GLY A 147 -8.57 6.06 13.91
CA GLY A 147 -8.93 5.62 15.26
C GLY A 147 -8.71 6.68 16.34
N HIS A 148 -8.81 7.97 15.99
CA HIS A 148 -8.69 9.08 16.93
C HIS A 148 -10.06 9.71 17.18
N GLU A 149 -10.49 9.76 18.45
CA GLU A 149 -11.69 10.47 18.83
C GLU A 149 -11.53 11.98 18.67
N VAL A 150 -12.25 12.54 17.70
CA VAL A 150 -12.22 13.98 17.40
C VAL A 150 -13.60 14.46 16.91
N THR A 151 -14.01 15.63 17.37
CA THR A 151 -15.24 16.28 16.93
C THR A 151 -14.99 17.20 15.75
N GLU A 152 -16.04 17.49 14.97
CA GLU A 152 -15.97 18.48 13.88
C GLU A 152 -15.45 19.85 14.41
N LYS A 153 -15.95 20.30 15.56
CA LYS A 153 -15.53 21.57 16.20
C LYS A 153 -14.02 21.60 16.47
N GLN A 154 -13.47 20.48 16.98
CA GLN A 154 -12.02 20.35 17.22
C GLN A 154 -11.23 20.38 15.91
N VAL A 155 -11.68 19.65 14.87
CA VAL A 155 -11.03 19.67 13.55
C VAL A 155 -11.04 21.08 12.98
N ARG A 156 -12.17 21.80 13.04
CA ARG A 156 -12.30 23.17 12.56
C ARG A 156 -11.36 24.12 13.29
N LYS A 157 -11.26 24.02 14.64
CA LYS A 157 -10.31 24.76 15.46
C LYS A 157 -8.87 24.48 15.06
N ASN A 158 -8.52 23.19 14.88
CA ASN A 158 -7.18 22.76 14.49
C ASN A 158 -6.80 23.26 13.10
N LEU A 159 -7.73 23.19 12.12
CA LEU A 159 -7.50 23.73 10.78
C LEU A 159 -7.21 25.25 10.80
N ALA A 160 -7.92 26.00 11.63
CA ALA A 160 -7.68 27.44 11.77
C ALA A 160 -6.29 27.71 12.38
N ALA A 161 -5.88 26.96 13.40
CA ALA A 161 -4.57 27.08 14.02
C ALA A 161 -3.44 26.71 13.04
N LEU A 162 -3.58 25.60 12.31
CA LEU A 162 -2.63 25.14 11.30
C LEU A 162 -2.50 26.14 10.16
N LYS A 163 -3.61 26.73 9.71
CA LYS A 163 -3.59 27.80 8.71
C LYS A 163 -2.81 29.00 9.18
N LYS A 164 -3.00 29.46 10.44
CA LYS A 164 -2.24 30.56 11.04
C LYS A 164 -0.75 30.25 11.11
N ALA A 165 -0.38 28.99 11.36
CA ALA A 165 1.02 28.52 11.36
C ALA A 165 1.61 28.33 9.93
N GLY A 166 0.82 28.45 8.87
CA GLY A 166 1.23 28.17 7.50
C GLY A 166 1.46 26.68 7.20
N GLU A 167 0.79 25.81 7.95
CA GLU A 167 0.88 24.36 7.92
C GLU A 167 -0.48 23.71 7.58
N THR A 168 -1.24 24.36 6.70
CA THR A 168 -2.56 23.87 6.29
C THR A 168 -2.44 22.46 5.70
N PRO A 169 -3.18 21.45 6.22
CA PRO A 169 -3.16 20.12 5.68
C PRO A 169 -3.64 20.09 4.22
N ILE A 170 -3.18 19.09 3.48
CA ILE A 170 -3.59 18.87 2.09
C ILE A 170 -4.64 17.76 2.04
N VAL A 171 -5.65 17.92 1.20
CA VAL A 171 -6.70 16.93 0.97
C VAL A 171 -6.76 16.50 -0.49
N ALA A 172 -7.09 15.23 -0.69
CA ALA A 172 -7.50 14.69 -1.98
C ALA A 172 -9.02 14.69 -2.07
N THR A 173 -9.55 15.13 -3.20
CA THR A 173 -10.99 15.10 -3.45
C THR A 173 -11.31 14.33 -4.72
N LEU A 174 -12.36 13.51 -4.67
CA LEU A 174 -12.95 12.81 -5.80
C LEU A 174 -14.42 13.24 -5.88
N ASP A 175 -14.88 13.68 -7.05
CA ASP A 175 -16.24 14.22 -7.25
C ASP A 175 -16.65 15.25 -6.18
N LYS A 176 -15.76 16.17 -5.85
CA LYS A 176 -15.90 17.21 -4.81
C LYS A 176 -15.92 16.68 -3.35
N LYS A 177 -15.98 15.37 -3.12
CA LYS A 177 -15.94 14.77 -1.78
C LYS A 177 -14.48 14.60 -1.34
N VAL A 178 -14.16 14.94 -0.10
CA VAL A 178 -12.84 14.66 0.49
C VAL A 178 -12.71 13.17 0.74
N VAL A 179 -11.66 12.57 0.17
CA VAL A 179 -11.35 11.14 0.26
C VAL A 179 -9.93 10.85 0.75
N GLY A 180 -9.12 11.88 0.96
CA GLY A 180 -7.77 11.73 1.51
C GLY A 180 -7.32 12.98 2.25
N LEU A 181 -6.44 12.80 3.23
CA LEU A 181 -5.86 13.84 4.07
C LEU A 181 -4.39 13.53 4.31
N ILE A 182 -3.53 14.53 4.21
CA ILE A 182 -2.16 14.50 4.71
C ILE A 182 -1.90 15.72 5.59
N GLY A 183 -1.43 15.48 6.81
CA GLY A 183 -0.96 16.50 7.72
C GLY A 183 0.47 16.92 7.36
N LEU A 184 0.81 18.17 7.61
CA LEU A 184 2.09 18.77 7.31
C LEU A 184 2.58 19.55 8.52
N HIS A 185 3.86 19.43 8.83
CA HIS A 185 4.50 20.21 9.88
C HIS A 185 5.94 20.53 9.50
N ARG A 186 6.36 21.77 9.77
CA ARG A 186 7.72 22.24 9.56
C ARG A 186 8.41 22.43 10.91
N MET A 187 9.36 21.56 11.22
CA MET A 187 10.10 21.60 12.48
C MET A 187 11.46 22.26 12.29
N VAL A 188 11.77 23.24 13.12
CA VAL A 188 13.13 23.78 13.30
C VAL A 188 13.74 23.13 14.52
N THR A 189 14.94 22.57 14.38
CA THR A 189 15.65 21.90 15.47
C THR A 189 17.07 22.47 15.62
N VAL A 190 17.58 22.55 16.84
CA VAL A 190 18.91 23.15 17.14
C VAL A 190 20.06 22.39 16.45
N HIS A 191 19.91 21.10 16.26
CA HIS A 191 21.00 20.22 15.77
C HIS A 191 20.98 19.99 14.25
N ARG A 192 20.09 20.66 13.50
CA ARG A 192 20.00 20.52 12.04
C ARG A 192 20.15 21.89 11.36
N PRO A 193 20.92 21.96 10.26
CA PRO A 193 21.15 23.22 9.55
C PRO A 193 19.92 23.72 8.79
N ALA A 194 18.95 22.84 8.50
CA ALA A 194 17.72 23.17 7.79
C ALA A 194 16.50 22.59 8.50
N PRO A 195 15.31 23.15 8.28
CA PRO A 195 14.06 22.59 8.81
C PRO A 195 13.81 21.16 8.31
N VAL A 196 13.09 20.40 9.12
CA VAL A 196 12.61 19.06 8.80
C VAL A 196 11.11 19.14 8.53
N GLY A 197 10.67 18.63 7.39
CA GLY A 197 9.26 18.38 7.12
C GLY A 197 8.78 17.13 7.84
N ARG A 198 7.60 17.18 8.44
CA ARG A 198 7.01 16.01 9.11
C ARG A 198 5.60 15.75 8.62
N ILE A 199 5.31 14.49 8.34
CA ILE A 199 3.96 13.99 8.05
C ILE A 199 3.42 13.34 9.33
N PRO A 200 2.59 14.04 10.13
CA PRO A 200 2.01 13.47 11.35
C PRO A 200 0.87 12.50 11.08
N ALA A 201 0.18 12.64 9.94
CA ALA A 201 -0.94 11.79 9.56
C ALA A 201 -1.08 11.71 8.04
N LEU A 202 -1.36 10.53 7.53
CA LEU A 202 -1.81 10.26 6.17
C LEU A 202 -2.98 9.28 6.25
N VAL A 203 -4.10 9.64 5.63
CA VAL A 203 -5.27 8.77 5.54
C VAL A 203 -5.92 8.90 4.17
N VAL A 204 -6.33 7.78 3.61
CA VAL A 204 -7.18 7.70 2.41
C VAL A 204 -8.38 6.84 2.79
N ALA A 205 -9.58 7.37 2.55
CA ALA A 205 -10.83 6.67 2.83
C ALA A 205 -10.85 5.30 2.14
N ARG A 206 -11.36 4.27 2.82
CA ARG A 206 -11.31 2.88 2.36
C ARG A 206 -11.86 2.70 0.95
N GLU A 207 -12.97 3.37 0.65
CA GLU A 207 -13.63 3.35 -0.66
C GLU A 207 -12.80 3.98 -1.80
N ALA A 208 -11.74 4.73 -1.46
CA ALA A 208 -10.89 5.44 -2.41
C ALA A 208 -9.43 4.92 -2.40
N GLN A 209 -9.14 3.86 -1.66
CA GLN A 209 -7.82 3.22 -1.68
C GLN A 209 -7.57 2.49 -3.01
N GLY A 210 -6.30 2.24 -3.34
CA GLY A 210 -5.92 1.59 -4.61
C GLY A 210 -5.87 2.52 -5.84
N HIS A 211 -6.34 3.79 -5.74
CA HIS A 211 -6.38 4.75 -6.84
C HIS A 211 -5.19 5.72 -6.87
N GLY A 212 -4.08 5.39 -6.24
CA GLY A 212 -2.86 6.22 -6.23
C GLY A 212 -2.95 7.50 -5.39
N LEU A 213 -4.04 7.76 -4.69
CA LEU A 213 -4.27 8.99 -3.92
C LEU A 213 -3.24 9.19 -2.80
N GLY A 214 -2.80 8.11 -2.15
CA GLY A 214 -1.76 8.16 -1.13
C GLY A 214 -0.46 8.72 -1.69
N ARG A 215 -0.04 8.27 -2.88
CA ARG A 215 1.12 8.77 -3.60
C ARG A 215 0.98 10.25 -3.93
N MET A 216 -0.14 10.64 -4.53
CA MET A 216 -0.40 12.05 -4.87
C MET A 216 -0.34 12.97 -3.66
N LEU A 217 -0.84 12.52 -2.49
CA LEU A 217 -0.77 13.28 -1.24
C LEU A 217 0.68 13.39 -0.72
N VAL A 218 1.47 12.32 -0.78
CA VAL A 218 2.88 12.34 -0.37
C VAL A 218 3.70 13.22 -1.31
N ASP A 219 3.51 13.11 -2.62
CA ASP A 219 4.18 13.96 -3.62
C ASP A 219 3.88 15.46 -3.36
N ALA A 220 2.62 15.80 -3.02
CA ALA A 220 2.24 17.16 -2.67
C ALA A 220 2.87 17.63 -1.34
N ALA A 221 2.98 16.75 -0.35
CA ALA A 221 3.65 17.03 0.92
C ALA A 221 5.15 17.29 0.72
N GLU A 222 5.81 16.49 -0.09
CA GLU A 222 7.22 16.67 -0.43
C GLU A 222 7.47 18.00 -1.15
N GLN A 223 6.60 18.36 -2.11
CA GLN A 223 6.69 19.67 -2.79
C GLN A 223 6.49 20.82 -1.81
N TRP A 224 5.52 20.69 -0.88
CA TRP A 224 5.32 21.69 0.18
C TRP A 224 6.56 21.82 1.07
N CYS A 225 7.15 20.70 1.51
CA CYS A 225 8.37 20.70 2.32
C CYS A 225 9.54 21.39 1.60
N ARG A 226 9.75 21.07 0.31
CA ARG A 226 10.79 21.73 -0.51
C ARG A 226 10.58 23.24 -0.60
N LYS A 227 9.33 23.69 -0.83
CA LYS A 227 8.98 25.14 -0.84
C LYS A 227 9.21 25.83 0.51
N LYS A 228 9.12 25.07 1.62
CA LYS A 228 9.38 25.58 2.98
C LYS A 228 10.85 25.45 3.40
N GLY A 229 11.76 25.10 2.49
CA GLY A 229 13.19 24.98 2.74
C GLY A 229 13.60 23.74 3.53
N CYS A 230 12.74 22.74 3.64
CA CYS A 230 13.07 21.48 4.29
C CYS A 230 14.00 20.65 3.38
N GLN A 231 15.08 20.12 3.95
CA GLN A 231 16.00 19.21 3.26
C GLN A 231 15.68 17.74 3.53
N ILE A 232 14.93 17.46 4.59
CA ILE A 232 14.53 16.13 5.02
C ILE A 232 13.02 16.15 5.25
N ILE A 233 12.36 15.06 4.89
CA ILE A 233 10.98 14.79 5.27
C ILE A 233 10.92 13.47 6.05
N GLU A 234 10.18 13.46 7.15
CA GLU A 234 10.00 12.29 7.99
C GLU A 234 8.51 11.97 8.16
N VAL A 235 8.21 10.68 8.36
CA VAL A 235 6.87 10.20 8.67
C VAL A 235 6.94 9.29 9.88
N THR A 236 5.94 9.40 10.77
CA THR A 236 5.77 8.45 11.86
C THR A 236 4.60 7.54 11.59
N SER A 237 4.85 6.23 11.62
CA SER A 237 3.83 5.20 11.45
C SER A 237 3.89 4.24 12.62
N ASN A 238 2.74 3.69 13.01
CA ASN A 238 2.68 2.67 14.06
C ASN A 238 3.29 1.36 13.52
N ASP A 239 4.06 0.64 14.35
CA ASP A 239 4.73 -0.61 13.99
C ASP A 239 3.77 -1.71 13.50
N ARG A 240 2.51 -1.66 13.94
CA ARG A 240 1.45 -2.60 13.50
C ARG A 240 0.95 -2.35 12.07
N ARG A 241 1.33 -1.25 11.43
CA ARG A 241 0.86 -0.86 10.09
C ARG A 241 1.83 -1.31 8.99
N ALA A 242 2.00 -2.61 8.81
CA ALA A 242 2.91 -3.19 7.82
C ALA A 242 2.66 -2.68 6.38
N ALA A 243 1.39 -2.51 5.99
CA ALA A 243 1.01 -1.97 4.68
C ALA A 243 1.51 -0.51 4.50
N ALA A 244 1.38 0.34 5.53
CA ALA A 244 1.89 1.71 5.46
C ALA A 244 3.42 1.73 5.37
N HIS A 245 4.12 0.83 6.08
CA HIS A 245 5.58 0.71 5.98
C HIS A 245 6.03 0.28 4.57
N ALA A 246 5.32 -0.68 3.95
CA ALA A 246 5.60 -1.08 2.57
C ALA A 246 5.38 0.09 1.60
N PHE A 247 4.28 0.84 1.77
CA PHE A 247 3.98 2.03 0.98
C PHE A 247 5.09 3.08 1.09
N TYR A 248 5.53 3.45 2.30
CA TYR A 248 6.60 4.45 2.47
C TYR A 248 7.94 3.97 1.89
N ARG A 249 8.31 2.70 2.05
CA ARG A 249 9.50 2.15 1.38
C ARG A 249 9.41 2.24 -0.14
N HIS A 250 8.24 1.95 -0.72
CA HIS A 250 8.02 2.10 -2.17
C HIS A 250 8.13 3.57 -2.63
N MET A 251 7.83 4.52 -1.75
CA MET A 251 8.00 5.96 -1.98
C MET A 251 9.45 6.45 -1.71
N GLY A 252 10.40 5.56 -1.41
CA GLY A 252 11.79 5.90 -1.15
C GLY A 252 12.11 6.31 0.29
N TYR A 253 11.19 6.10 1.24
CA TYR A 253 11.45 6.37 2.65
C TYR A 253 12.19 5.20 3.30
N GLU A 254 13.18 5.51 4.10
CA GLU A 254 13.97 4.55 4.89
C GLU A 254 13.52 4.53 6.35
N ARG A 255 13.58 3.35 6.98
CA ARG A 255 13.35 3.23 8.44
C ARG A 255 14.63 3.54 9.18
N THR A 256 14.67 4.66 9.89
CA THR A 256 15.88 5.17 10.55
C THR A 256 15.78 5.26 12.07
N SER A 257 14.57 5.23 12.65
CA SER A 257 14.38 5.51 14.07
C SER A 257 13.20 4.76 14.68
N ILE A 258 13.18 4.68 16.02
CA ILE A 258 12.09 4.14 16.84
C ILE A 258 11.45 5.35 17.58
N ARG A 259 10.13 5.36 17.68
CA ARG A 259 9.38 6.38 18.40
C ARG A 259 8.97 5.87 19.78
N PHE A 260 9.33 6.60 20.81
CA PHE A 260 8.80 6.42 22.16
C PHE A 260 7.65 7.37 22.44
N PHE A 261 6.63 6.91 23.16
CA PHE A 261 5.42 7.66 23.48
C PHE A 261 5.05 7.51 24.96
N LYS A 262 4.75 8.62 25.63
CA LYS A 262 4.24 8.65 27.02
C LYS A 262 3.06 9.61 27.09
N LYS A 263 1.97 9.20 27.76
CA LYS A 263 0.90 10.15 28.17
C LYS A 263 1.38 10.91 29.39
N LEU A 264 1.12 12.21 29.40
CA LEU A 264 1.37 13.11 30.53
C LEU A 264 0.09 13.31 31.34
#